data_18ed73c44539c6bb0f93bb7632c749fa
#
_entry.id   18ed73c44539c6bb0f93bb7632c749fa
#
_cell.length_a   1.000
_cell.length_b   1.000
_cell.length_c   1.000
_cell.angle_alpha   90.00
_cell.angle_beta   90.00
_cell.angle_gamma   90.00
#
_symmetry.space_group_name_H-M   'P 1'
#
loop_
_entity.id
_entity.type
_entity.pdbx_description
1 polymer ?
#
loop_
_entity_poly.entity_id
_entity_poly.type
_entity_poly.pdbx_seq_one_letter_code
_entity_poly.pdbx_strand_id
1 'polypeptide(L)'
;MSKSIRIRSFLQVLFGDEAAADRAAEIGEAILAARSIRLTEIAAKMRGSMAATYKRIQRFLRQSDPRAVLWQLFQECAEFVIGDVTEIERPQARRTAYVGRLKDGKSRGFWALVLATPYRGRAIPCGVITYSSRTINQRGDSRNLNHFRAFAQLKDLLGERPLILDREFSYLGLLQALVTEGLHFVIRLHLGAHPPTFYDDDGRAVRLTVSPGQTVCHQRVWYKGEVCVNLIGSWEPGFAEPLWIMTDLDASVGLRFYRARMKIEQAFRDLKSLLGMGRLMNKRQENMEKMLALLLLVYAVAFLIGECLRDYLYGEQQSVTDQERIPASVQRKRGEKWKRYSGLFILLKQKWSIPTRDWHALVANALATFSAIVHCPVPTQV
;
A
#
# COMPACT_ATOMS: atom_id res chain seq x y z
N MET A 1 8.46 -20.48 23.53
CA MET A 1 9.54 -20.06 22.60
C MET A 1 8.90 -19.43 21.38
N SER A 2 9.25 -18.22 21.03
CA SER A 2 8.79 -17.61 19.75
C SER A 2 9.44 -18.40 18.61
N LYS A 3 8.61 -19.06 17.75
CA LYS A 3 9.12 -19.74 16.56
C LYS A 3 9.78 -18.70 15.64
N SER A 4 10.98 -18.98 15.17
CA SER A 4 11.67 -18.13 14.19
C SER A 4 10.87 -18.15 12.88
N ILE A 5 10.44 -16.98 12.41
CA ILE A 5 9.74 -16.84 11.13
C ILE A 5 10.81 -16.89 10.03
N ARG A 6 10.80 -17.95 9.23
CA ARG A 6 11.73 -18.12 8.11
C ARG A 6 11.04 -17.69 6.81
N ILE A 7 11.69 -16.79 6.07
CA ILE A 7 11.13 -16.23 4.84
C ILE A 7 12.02 -16.49 3.60
N ARG A 8 13.08 -17.29 3.74
CA ARG A 8 14.01 -17.56 2.65
C ARG A 8 13.33 -18.10 1.40
N SER A 9 12.49 -19.12 1.53
CA SER A 9 11.80 -19.75 0.38
C SER A 9 10.91 -18.77 -0.38
N PHE A 10 10.28 -17.81 0.32
CA PHE A 10 9.48 -16.76 -0.31
C PHE A 10 10.35 -15.82 -1.14
N LEU A 11 11.49 -15.41 -0.61
CA LEU A 11 12.36 -14.48 -1.34
C LEU A 11 13.14 -15.15 -2.46
N GLN A 12 13.39 -16.47 -2.38
CA GLN A 12 13.95 -17.22 -3.49
C GLN A 12 13.04 -17.27 -4.72
N VAL A 13 11.71 -17.20 -4.54
CA VAL A 13 10.76 -17.12 -5.66
C VAL A 13 10.90 -15.77 -6.38
N LEU A 14 11.24 -14.69 -5.66
CA LEU A 14 11.31 -13.33 -6.20
C LEU A 14 12.68 -12.98 -6.80
N PHE A 15 13.76 -13.36 -6.11
CA PHE A 15 15.11 -12.98 -6.53
C PHE A 15 15.70 -14.08 -7.40
N GLY A 16 16.10 -13.73 -8.63
CA GLY A 16 16.76 -14.68 -9.54
C GLY A 16 18.17 -15.09 -9.12
N ASP A 17 18.81 -14.31 -8.23
CA ASP A 17 20.11 -14.62 -7.61
C ASP A 17 19.91 -15.17 -6.20
N GLU A 18 20.35 -16.42 -5.94
CA GLU A 18 20.22 -17.09 -4.67
C GLU A 18 20.94 -16.33 -3.55
N ALA A 19 22.10 -15.75 -3.82
CA ALA A 19 22.87 -15.00 -2.82
C ALA A 19 22.15 -13.69 -2.44
N ALA A 20 21.46 -13.03 -3.37
CA ALA A 20 20.63 -11.86 -3.08
C ALA A 20 19.40 -12.25 -2.28
N ALA A 21 18.73 -13.37 -2.64
CA ALA A 21 17.58 -13.91 -1.89
C ALA A 21 17.95 -14.24 -0.44
N ASP A 22 19.07 -14.89 -0.23
CA ASP A 22 19.56 -15.26 1.12
C ASP A 22 19.84 -14.03 1.97
N ARG A 23 20.49 -13.02 1.40
CA ARG A 23 20.77 -11.76 2.12
C ARG A 23 19.49 -10.98 2.40
N ALA A 24 18.57 -10.92 1.44
CA ALA A 24 17.25 -10.31 1.63
C ALA A 24 16.48 -11.02 2.74
N ALA A 25 16.52 -12.36 2.79
CA ALA A 25 15.88 -13.16 3.82
C ALA A 25 16.50 -12.92 5.20
N GLU A 26 17.82 -12.93 5.33
CA GLU A 26 18.50 -12.64 6.60
C GLU A 26 18.11 -11.26 7.14
N ILE A 27 18.11 -10.24 6.27
CA ILE A 27 17.72 -8.87 6.65
C ILE A 27 16.24 -8.82 6.99
N GLY A 28 15.38 -9.47 6.19
CA GLY A 28 13.93 -9.50 6.40
C GLY A 28 13.52 -10.20 7.70
N GLU A 29 14.13 -11.35 8.02
CA GLU A 29 13.94 -12.05 9.29
C GLU A 29 14.37 -11.16 10.48
N ALA A 30 15.44 -10.40 10.31
CA ALA A 30 15.90 -9.44 11.31
C ALA A 30 14.96 -8.23 11.45
N ILE A 31 14.34 -7.75 10.36
CA ILE A 31 13.27 -6.73 10.40
C ILE A 31 12.08 -7.23 11.23
N LEU A 32 11.61 -8.45 10.98
CA LEU A 32 10.51 -9.05 11.74
C LEU A 32 10.85 -9.22 13.22
N ALA A 33 12.06 -9.66 13.53
CA ALA A 33 12.54 -9.83 14.91
C ALA A 33 12.74 -8.49 15.64
N ALA A 34 13.24 -7.47 14.93
CA ALA A 34 13.42 -6.13 15.47
C ALA A 34 12.11 -5.33 15.53
N ARG A 35 11.13 -5.67 14.69
CA ARG A 35 9.91 -4.88 14.42
C ARG A 35 10.26 -3.44 14.06
N SER A 36 11.28 -3.28 13.26
CA SER A 36 11.85 -1.99 12.92
C SER A 36 12.65 -2.07 11.62
N ILE A 37 12.62 -0.96 10.88
CA ILE A 37 13.43 -0.77 9.68
C ILE A 37 14.74 0.02 9.93
N ARG A 38 15.03 0.35 11.18
CA ARG A 38 16.28 1.05 11.55
C ARG A 38 17.47 0.12 11.41
N LEU A 39 18.47 0.49 10.61
CA LEU A 39 19.62 -0.38 10.29
C LEU A 39 20.34 -0.92 11.51
N THR A 40 20.52 -0.11 12.57
CA THR A 40 21.16 -0.54 13.81
C THR A 40 20.34 -1.57 14.59
N GLU A 41 19.00 -1.42 14.59
CA GLU A 41 18.11 -2.37 15.25
C GLU A 41 18.02 -3.70 14.48
N ILE A 42 18.05 -3.63 13.14
CA ILE A 42 18.13 -4.81 12.27
C ILE A 42 19.46 -5.53 12.51
N ALA A 43 20.58 -4.79 12.42
CA ALA A 43 21.92 -5.36 12.61
C ALA A 43 22.09 -6.08 13.96
N ALA A 44 21.46 -5.57 15.02
CA ALA A 44 21.46 -6.19 16.34
C ALA A 44 20.69 -7.54 16.40
N LYS A 45 19.84 -7.84 15.41
CA LYS A 45 19.09 -9.12 15.31
C LYS A 45 19.74 -10.12 14.35
N MET A 46 20.72 -9.70 13.57
CA MET A 46 21.47 -10.56 12.66
C MET A 46 22.64 -11.25 13.39
N ARG A 47 23.10 -12.38 12.83
CA ARG A 47 24.25 -13.10 13.35
C ARG A 47 25.57 -12.40 13.01
N GLY A 48 26.46 -12.22 14.00
CA GLY A 48 27.76 -11.58 13.86
C GLY A 48 27.88 -10.29 14.67
N SER A 49 29.04 -9.63 14.56
CA SER A 49 29.23 -8.33 15.24
C SER A 49 28.37 -7.25 14.63
N MET A 50 27.97 -6.26 15.43
CA MET A 50 27.15 -5.13 15.00
C MET A 50 27.74 -4.42 13.77
N ALA A 51 29.06 -4.19 13.76
CA ALA A 51 29.75 -3.51 12.67
C ALA A 51 29.74 -4.35 11.37
N ALA A 52 29.94 -5.68 11.47
CA ALA A 52 29.92 -6.55 10.31
C ALA A 52 28.51 -6.67 9.70
N THR A 53 27.50 -6.86 10.54
CA THR A 53 26.08 -6.98 10.10
C THR A 53 25.59 -5.67 9.51
N TYR A 54 25.91 -4.52 10.09
CA TYR A 54 25.60 -3.20 9.53
C TYR A 54 26.21 -3.01 8.14
N LYS A 55 27.50 -3.34 7.96
CA LYS A 55 28.17 -3.29 6.65
C LYS A 55 27.55 -4.28 5.64
N ARG A 56 27.07 -5.46 6.10
CA ARG A 56 26.39 -6.45 5.27
C ARG A 56 25.09 -5.89 4.70
N ILE A 57 24.26 -5.22 5.52
CA ILE A 57 23.05 -4.54 5.05
C ILE A 57 23.39 -3.45 4.02
N GLN A 58 24.41 -2.62 4.30
CA GLN A 58 24.82 -1.57 3.35
C GLN A 58 25.33 -2.15 2.02
N ARG A 59 26.01 -3.29 2.04
CA ARG A 59 26.48 -3.98 0.84
C ARG A 59 25.31 -4.52 0.03
N PHE A 60 24.33 -5.15 0.69
CA PHE A 60 23.11 -5.61 0.05
C PHE A 60 22.40 -4.47 -0.68
N LEU A 61 22.19 -3.31 -0.03
CA LEU A 61 21.54 -2.16 -0.65
C LEU A 61 22.32 -1.55 -1.84
N ARG A 62 23.64 -1.79 -1.92
CA ARG A 62 24.45 -1.37 -3.09
C ARG A 62 24.37 -2.36 -4.23
N GLN A 63 24.29 -3.66 -3.95
CA GLN A 63 24.38 -4.74 -4.92
C GLN A 63 23.03 -5.22 -5.44
N SER A 64 21.95 -5.03 -4.68
CA SER A 64 20.61 -5.51 -4.99
C SER A 64 19.61 -4.36 -5.04
N ASP A 65 18.56 -4.52 -5.85
CA ASP A 65 17.46 -3.57 -5.92
C ASP A 65 16.09 -4.23 -5.61
N PRO A 66 15.67 -4.22 -4.34
CA PRO A 66 14.36 -4.77 -3.97
C PRO A 66 13.16 -4.07 -4.64
N ARG A 67 13.35 -2.87 -5.22
CA ARG A 67 12.27 -2.15 -5.92
C ARG A 67 11.86 -2.90 -7.20
N ALA A 68 12.85 -3.39 -7.94
CA ALA A 68 12.61 -4.16 -9.16
C ALA A 68 11.84 -5.47 -8.90
N VAL A 69 12.06 -6.07 -7.72
CA VAL A 69 11.39 -7.33 -7.32
C VAL A 69 9.99 -7.09 -6.76
N LEU A 70 9.74 -5.90 -6.20
CA LEU A 70 8.45 -5.57 -5.57
C LEU A 70 7.29 -5.64 -6.57
N TRP A 71 7.52 -5.28 -7.84
CA TRP A 71 6.52 -5.36 -8.91
C TRP A 71 5.99 -6.77 -9.16
N GLN A 72 6.77 -7.81 -8.85
CA GLN A 72 6.34 -9.20 -9.00
C GLN A 72 5.22 -9.58 -8.01
N LEU A 73 4.92 -8.75 -7.01
CA LEU A 73 3.78 -8.94 -6.10
C LEU A 73 2.45 -8.41 -6.67
N PHE A 74 2.44 -7.97 -7.91
CA PHE A 74 1.21 -7.58 -8.59
C PHE A 74 0.34 -8.82 -8.83
N GLN A 75 -0.91 -8.79 -8.33
CA GLN A 75 -1.83 -9.91 -8.47
C GLN A 75 -2.59 -9.81 -9.79
N GLU A 76 -2.42 -10.77 -10.68
CA GLU A 76 -3.14 -10.82 -11.97
C GLU A 76 -4.66 -10.92 -11.80
N CYS A 77 -5.13 -11.60 -10.75
CA CYS A 77 -6.55 -11.73 -10.44
C CYS A 77 -7.16 -10.49 -9.78
N ALA A 78 -6.37 -9.44 -9.48
CA ALA A 78 -6.91 -8.23 -8.88
C ALA A 78 -7.75 -7.45 -9.89
N GLU A 79 -8.95 -7.04 -9.50
CA GLU A 79 -9.85 -6.24 -10.35
C GLU A 79 -9.42 -4.77 -10.46
N PHE A 80 -8.55 -4.30 -9.57
CA PHE A 80 -8.09 -2.90 -9.49
C PHE A 80 -6.80 -2.77 -8.69
N VAL A 81 -6.15 -1.62 -8.81
CA VAL A 81 -4.97 -1.25 -8.02
C VAL A 81 -5.29 -0.04 -7.15
N ILE A 82 -4.86 -0.08 -5.91
CA ILE A 82 -5.01 1.03 -4.96
C ILE A 82 -3.71 1.82 -4.93
N GLY A 83 -3.79 3.13 -5.19
CA GLY A 83 -2.70 4.07 -4.99
C GLY A 83 -2.98 4.98 -3.78
N ASP A 84 -2.05 5.06 -2.85
CA ASP A 84 -2.20 5.97 -1.72
C ASP A 84 -0.85 6.48 -1.21
N VAL A 85 -0.85 7.71 -0.70
CA VAL A 85 0.35 8.40 -0.21
C VAL A 85 0.41 8.33 1.31
N THR A 86 1.55 7.91 1.82
CA THR A 86 1.82 7.96 3.25
C THR A 86 3.00 8.84 3.59
N GLU A 87 2.89 9.59 4.68
CA GLU A 87 3.97 10.40 5.22
C GLU A 87 4.91 9.55 6.08
N ILE A 88 6.22 9.74 5.85
CA ILE A 88 7.29 9.13 6.66
C ILE A 88 8.05 10.25 7.35
N GLU A 89 7.79 10.41 8.63
CA GLU A 89 8.42 11.46 9.44
C GLU A 89 9.89 11.16 9.72
N ARG A 90 10.70 12.20 9.65
CA ARG A 90 12.14 12.18 9.90
C ARG A 90 12.58 13.39 10.74
N PRO A 91 12.06 13.55 11.97
CA PRO A 91 12.22 14.80 12.74
C PRO A 91 13.68 15.16 12.99
N GLN A 92 14.56 14.18 13.13
CA GLN A 92 16.01 14.38 13.39
C GLN A 92 16.85 14.59 12.11
N ALA A 93 16.26 14.48 10.92
CA ALA A 93 17.01 14.53 9.65
C ALA A 93 17.25 15.96 9.15
N ARG A 94 17.90 16.79 9.94
CA ARG A 94 18.13 18.21 9.61
C ARG A 94 19.05 18.42 8.39
N ARG A 95 20.03 17.53 8.20
CA ARG A 95 21.08 17.64 7.16
C ARG A 95 20.90 16.66 6.01
N THR A 96 19.80 15.92 5.95
CA THR A 96 19.52 14.99 4.86
C THR A 96 18.90 15.77 3.70
N ALA A 97 19.61 15.86 2.58
CA ALA A 97 19.19 16.66 1.42
C ALA A 97 17.79 16.31 0.90
N TYR A 98 17.46 15.04 0.88
CA TYR A 98 16.17 14.53 0.42
C TYR A 98 14.99 14.87 1.35
N VAL A 99 15.21 14.98 2.67
CA VAL A 99 14.13 15.19 3.65
C VAL A 99 13.70 16.65 3.66
N GLY A 100 12.45 16.89 3.31
CA GLY A 100 11.81 18.19 3.28
C GLY A 100 10.83 18.43 4.42
N ARG A 101 9.87 19.32 4.23
CA ARG A 101 8.73 19.55 5.11
C ARG A 101 7.53 18.75 4.64
N LEU A 102 6.73 18.24 5.55
CA LEU A 102 5.48 17.52 5.28
C LEU A 102 4.32 18.50 5.04
N LYS A 103 3.10 17.97 4.85
CA LYS A 103 1.90 18.77 4.53
C LYS A 103 1.55 19.81 5.60
N ASP A 104 1.88 19.55 6.87
CA ASP A 104 1.67 20.46 7.99
C ASP A 104 2.59 21.69 7.96
N GLY A 105 3.57 21.73 7.05
CA GLY A 105 4.57 22.78 6.92
C GLY A 105 5.60 22.83 8.07
N LYS A 106 5.46 22.01 9.11
CA LYS A 106 6.29 21.98 10.32
C LYS A 106 7.13 20.71 10.44
N SER A 107 6.51 19.56 10.35
CA SER A 107 7.17 18.26 10.45
C SER A 107 8.12 18.02 9.27
N ARG A 108 9.23 17.31 9.56
CA ARG A 108 10.20 16.94 8.54
C ARG A 108 10.00 15.50 8.13
N GLY A 109 10.07 15.26 6.81
CA GLY A 109 9.85 13.92 6.28
C GLY A 109 9.88 13.88 4.76
N PHE A 110 9.28 12.87 4.21
CA PHE A 110 9.04 12.67 2.79
C PHE A 110 7.77 11.86 2.61
N TRP A 111 7.26 11.83 1.39
CA TRP A 111 6.09 11.05 1.01
C TRP A 111 6.49 9.78 0.29
N ALA A 112 5.76 8.70 0.55
CA ALA A 112 5.83 7.47 -0.20
C ALA A 112 4.45 7.19 -0.82
N LEU A 113 4.37 7.22 -2.15
CA LEU A 113 3.23 6.68 -2.89
C LEU A 113 3.45 5.18 -3.02
N VAL A 114 2.53 4.41 -2.47
CA VAL A 114 2.52 2.96 -2.52
C VAL A 114 1.38 2.51 -3.42
N LEU A 115 1.68 1.59 -4.31
CA LEU A 115 0.73 0.91 -5.17
C LEU A 115 0.52 -0.50 -4.63
N ALA A 116 -0.72 -0.94 -4.54
CA ALA A 116 -1.06 -2.20 -3.89
C ALA A 116 -2.30 -2.82 -4.51
N THR A 117 -2.35 -4.14 -4.53
CA THR A 117 -3.54 -4.91 -4.91
C THR A 117 -4.30 -5.37 -3.67
N PRO A 118 -5.64 -5.44 -3.72
CA PRO A 118 -6.43 -5.86 -2.56
C PRO A 118 -6.25 -7.35 -2.29
N TYR A 119 -6.10 -7.69 -1.02
CA TYR A 119 -6.09 -9.09 -0.56
C TYR A 119 -6.76 -9.21 0.80
N ARG A 120 -7.89 -9.93 0.85
CA ARG A 120 -8.71 -10.05 2.09
C ARG A 120 -9.01 -8.67 2.70
N GLY A 121 -8.74 -8.45 3.98
CA GLY A 121 -8.94 -7.17 4.69
C GLY A 121 -7.78 -6.17 4.58
N ARG A 122 -6.79 -6.42 3.74
CA ARG A 122 -5.57 -5.60 3.54
C ARG A 122 -5.27 -5.42 2.05
N ALA A 123 -4.15 -4.77 1.77
CA ALA A 123 -3.59 -4.68 0.43
C ALA A 123 -2.15 -5.20 0.45
N ILE A 124 -1.75 -5.89 -0.62
CA ILE A 124 -0.37 -6.35 -0.85
C ILE A 124 0.32 -5.28 -1.69
N PRO A 125 1.37 -4.63 -1.15
CA PRO A 125 2.13 -3.65 -1.91
C PRO A 125 2.86 -4.30 -3.08
N CYS A 126 2.74 -3.67 -4.27
CA CYS A 126 3.43 -4.11 -5.48
C CYS A 126 4.31 -3.02 -6.10
N GLY A 127 4.27 -1.78 -5.59
CA GLY A 127 5.11 -0.70 -6.08
C GLY A 127 5.26 0.40 -5.05
N VAL A 128 6.38 1.15 -5.12
CA VAL A 128 6.64 2.31 -4.29
C VAL A 128 7.53 3.32 -5.00
N ILE A 129 7.16 4.58 -4.94
CA ILE A 129 8.02 5.71 -5.24
C ILE A 129 8.04 6.67 -4.05
N THR A 130 9.12 7.43 -3.93
CA THR A 130 9.21 8.47 -2.90
C THR A 130 9.51 9.84 -3.51
N TYR A 131 8.98 10.88 -2.89
CA TYR A 131 9.25 12.27 -3.21
C TYR A 131 9.18 13.12 -1.94
N SER A 132 9.71 14.33 -1.99
CA SER A 132 9.69 15.26 -0.87
C SER A 132 9.48 16.70 -1.34
N SER A 133 9.17 17.62 -0.44
CA SER A 133 9.09 19.05 -0.78
C SER A 133 10.39 19.64 -1.33
N ARG A 134 11.51 18.92 -1.22
CA ARG A 134 12.78 19.32 -1.82
C ARG A 134 12.97 18.82 -3.24
N THR A 135 12.43 17.66 -3.58
CA THR A 135 12.49 17.12 -4.95
C THR A 135 11.44 17.76 -5.84
N ILE A 136 10.20 17.90 -5.36
CA ILE A 136 9.09 18.47 -6.16
C ILE A 136 9.20 19.98 -6.42
N ASN A 137 10.09 20.69 -5.74
CA ASN A 137 10.33 22.13 -5.96
C ASN A 137 11.49 22.38 -6.93
N GLN A 138 12.08 21.35 -7.50
CA GLN A 138 13.11 21.49 -8.54
C GLN A 138 12.45 21.79 -9.89
N ARG A 139 13.15 22.52 -10.75
CA ARG A 139 12.66 22.83 -12.10
C ARG A 139 12.39 21.52 -12.88
N GLY A 140 11.21 21.40 -13.44
CA GLY A 140 10.81 20.21 -14.21
C GLY A 140 10.35 19.01 -13.35
N ASP A 141 10.14 19.22 -12.04
CA ASP A 141 9.56 18.19 -11.15
C ASP A 141 8.37 18.75 -10.35
N SER A 142 7.40 17.89 -10.07
CA SER A 142 6.24 18.22 -9.26
C SER A 142 5.67 16.96 -8.59
N ARG A 143 4.84 17.15 -7.57
CA ARG A 143 4.11 16.04 -6.97
C ARG A 143 3.26 15.30 -8.01
N ASN A 144 2.58 16.05 -8.86
CA ASN A 144 1.71 15.52 -9.89
C ASN A 144 2.47 14.67 -10.90
N LEU A 145 3.65 15.14 -11.33
CA LEU A 145 4.51 14.38 -12.23
C LEU A 145 5.04 13.10 -11.59
N ASN A 146 5.38 13.12 -10.30
CA ASN A 146 5.80 11.90 -9.59
C ASN A 146 4.66 10.89 -9.48
N HIS A 147 3.42 11.35 -9.21
CA HIS A 147 2.24 10.49 -9.21
C HIS A 147 2.02 9.87 -10.59
N PHE A 148 2.01 10.70 -11.63
CA PHE A 148 1.81 10.23 -12.99
C PHE A 148 2.90 9.22 -13.42
N ARG A 149 4.17 9.51 -13.17
CA ARG A 149 5.29 8.58 -13.46
C ARG A 149 5.10 7.22 -12.79
N ALA A 150 4.62 7.20 -11.53
CA ALA A 150 4.34 5.95 -10.83
C ALA A 150 3.23 5.15 -11.50
N PHE A 151 2.18 5.81 -11.97
CA PHE A 151 1.06 5.13 -12.62
C PHE A 151 1.42 4.69 -14.05
N ALA A 152 2.15 5.51 -14.79
CA ALA A 152 2.63 5.17 -16.12
C ALA A 152 3.55 3.93 -16.12
N GLN A 153 4.39 3.76 -15.10
CA GLN A 153 5.21 2.56 -14.93
C GLN A 153 4.40 1.27 -14.77
N LEU A 154 3.14 1.39 -14.38
CA LEU A 154 2.24 0.25 -14.21
C LEU A 154 1.36 -0.02 -15.43
N LYS A 155 1.38 0.83 -16.45
CA LYS A 155 0.43 0.77 -17.57
C LYS A 155 0.24 -0.64 -18.12
N ASP A 156 1.33 -1.33 -18.46
CA ASP A 156 1.28 -2.67 -19.02
C ASP A 156 0.73 -3.72 -18.03
N LEU A 157 0.96 -3.53 -16.72
CA LEU A 157 0.43 -4.41 -15.69
C LEU A 157 -1.04 -4.11 -15.37
N LEU A 158 -1.45 -2.85 -15.47
CA LEU A 158 -2.82 -2.44 -15.20
C LEU A 158 -3.78 -3.00 -16.25
N GLY A 159 -3.44 -2.92 -17.52
CA GLY A 159 -4.40 -3.20 -18.60
C GLY A 159 -5.68 -2.38 -18.36
N GLU A 160 -6.83 -3.07 -18.36
CA GLU A 160 -8.15 -2.45 -18.10
C GLU A 160 -8.46 -2.22 -16.60
N ARG A 161 -7.53 -2.48 -15.70
CA ARG A 161 -7.77 -2.36 -14.25
C ARG A 161 -7.66 -0.91 -13.80
N PRO A 162 -8.68 -0.37 -13.09
CA PRO A 162 -8.64 1.02 -12.66
C PRO A 162 -7.71 1.24 -11.46
N LEU A 163 -7.19 2.45 -11.39
CA LEU A 163 -6.51 3.02 -10.24
C LEU A 163 -7.54 3.58 -9.24
N ILE A 164 -7.54 3.08 -8.01
CA ILE A 164 -8.41 3.58 -6.94
C ILE A 164 -7.61 4.55 -6.08
N LEU A 165 -7.97 5.82 -6.12
CA LEU A 165 -7.18 6.92 -5.57
C LEU A 165 -7.99 7.78 -4.59
N ASP A 166 -7.32 8.41 -3.62
CA ASP A 166 -7.96 9.33 -2.69
C ASP A 166 -8.11 10.74 -3.28
N ARG A 167 -8.78 11.60 -2.54
CA ARG A 167 -9.09 13.00 -2.89
C ARG A 167 -7.86 13.85 -3.24
N GLU A 168 -6.68 13.51 -2.75
CA GLU A 168 -5.47 14.25 -3.08
C GLU A 168 -5.00 14.09 -4.53
N PHE A 169 -5.59 13.12 -5.25
CA PHE A 169 -5.33 12.91 -6.67
C PHE A 169 -6.37 13.58 -7.60
N SER A 170 -7.36 14.28 -7.04
CA SER A 170 -8.42 14.95 -7.81
C SER A 170 -7.98 16.30 -8.41
N TYR A 171 -6.90 16.32 -9.17
CA TYR A 171 -6.43 17.51 -9.86
C TYR A 171 -6.35 17.30 -11.38
N LEU A 172 -6.71 18.36 -12.12
CA LEU A 172 -6.95 18.31 -13.55
C LEU A 172 -5.79 17.71 -14.35
N GLY A 173 -4.56 18.15 -14.13
CA GLY A 173 -3.40 17.68 -14.89
C GLY A 173 -3.11 16.18 -14.75
N LEU A 174 -3.45 15.56 -13.59
CA LEU A 174 -3.35 14.11 -13.47
C LEU A 174 -4.46 13.41 -14.26
N LEU A 175 -5.70 13.90 -14.15
CA LEU A 175 -6.85 13.31 -14.87
C LEU A 175 -6.63 13.35 -16.38
N GLN A 176 -6.16 14.49 -16.91
CA GLN A 176 -5.81 14.62 -18.32
C GLN A 176 -4.74 13.61 -18.73
N ALA A 177 -3.69 13.46 -17.91
CA ALA A 177 -2.62 12.51 -18.16
C ALA A 177 -3.11 11.04 -18.12
N LEU A 178 -3.95 10.67 -17.13
CA LEU A 178 -4.54 9.34 -17.04
C LEU A 178 -5.39 9.01 -18.27
N VAL A 179 -6.27 9.93 -18.68
CA VAL A 179 -7.11 9.77 -19.87
C VAL A 179 -6.26 9.67 -21.14
N THR A 180 -5.23 10.50 -21.28
CA THR A 180 -4.32 10.47 -22.45
C THR A 180 -3.59 9.13 -22.56
N GLU A 181 -3.21 8.55 -21.43
CA GLU A 181 -2.54 7.26 -21.37
C GLU A 181 -3.52 6.07 -21.42
N GLY A 182 -4.82 6.29 -21.42
CA GLY A 182 -5.85 5.25 -21.38
C GLY A 182 -5.86 4.48 -20.06
N LEU A 183 -5.51 5.14 -18.94
CA LEU A 183 -5.52 4.55 -17.61
C LEU A 183 -6.85 4.83 -16.92
N HIS A 184 -7.58 3.77 -16.58
CA HIS A 184 -8.84 3.88 -15.85
C HIS A 184 -8.65 4.31 -14.41
N PHE A 185 -9.59 5.06 -13.87
CA PHE A 185 -9.49 5.57 -12.51
C PHE A 185 -10.82 5.66 -11.76
N VAL A 186 -10.73 5.58 -10.44
CA VAL A 186 -11.80 5.88 -9.49
C VAL A 186 -11.22 6.77 -8.41
N ILE A 187 -11.63 8.03 -8.35
CA ILE A 187 -11.02 9.05 -7.49
C ILE A 187 -12.09 9.73 -6.64
N ARG A 188 -11.84 9.82 -5.32
CA ARG A 188 -12.68 10.63 -4.44
C ARG A 188 -12.48 12.11 -4.75
N LEU A 189 -13.58 12.88 -4.76
CA LEU A 189 -13.53 14.32 -4.90
C LEU A 189 -13.08 15.01 -3.61
N HIS A 190 -12.34 16.09 -3.77
CA HIS A 190 -12.08 17.03 -2.69
C HIS A 190 -13.12 18.17 -2.77
N LEU A 191 -14.07 18.16 -1.85
CA LEU A 191 -15.14 19.16 -1.74
C LEU A 191 -14.82 20.20 -0.64
N GLY A 192 -13.61 20.72 -0.58
CA GLY A 192 -13.24 21.77 0.37
C GLY A 192 -13.97 23.10 0.13
N ALA A 193 -13.43 24.19 0.64
CA ALA A 193 -14.00 25.54 0.49
C ALA A 193 -14.25 25.95 -0.99
N HIS A 194 -13.54 25.34 -1.92
CA HIS A 194 -13.68 25.56 -3.36
C HIS A 194 -13.91 24.22 -4.07
N PRO A 195 -15.15 23.69 -4.07
CA PRO A 195 -15.49 22.45 -4.75
C PRO A 195 -15.24 22.60 -6.26
N PRO A 196 -14.80 21.53 -6.93
CA PRO A 196 -14.60 21.56 -8.36
C PRO A 196 -15.95 21.75 -9.09
N THR A 197 -15.91 22.44 -10.21
CA THR A 197 -17.07 22.62 -11.09
C THR A 197 -17.16 21.47 -12.09
N PHE A 198 -18.38 21.04 -12.36
CA PHE A 198 -18.73 20.09 -13.41
C PHE A 198 -19.78 20.68 -14.32
N TYR A 199 -19.75 20.30 -15.58
CA TYR A 199 -20.69 20.77 -16.59
C TYR A 199 -21.31 19.58 -17.31
N ASP A 200 -22.56 19.69 -17.70
CA ASP A 200 -23.20 18.75 -18.62
C ASP A 200 -22.75 18.99 -20.08
N ASP A 201 -23.24 18.17 -21.00
CA ASP A 201 -22.92 18.30 -22.44
C ASP A 201 -23.44 19.62 -23.04
N ASP A 202 -24.43 20.31 -22.41
CA ASP A 202 -24.93 21.64 -22.80
C ASP A 202 -24.08 22.77 -22.16
N GLY A 203 -23.06 22.48 -21.38
CA GLY A 203 -22.24 23.46 -20.69
C GLY A 203 -22.89 24.06 -19.43
N ARG A 204 -23.98 23.48 -18.92
CA ARG A 204 -24.63 23.93 -17.69
C ARG A 204 -23.93 23.32 -16.47
N ALA A 205 -23.83 24.12 -15.42
CA ALA A 205 -23.18 23.65 -14.17
C ALA A 205 -24.02 22.57 -13.48
N VAL A 206 -23.39 21.43 -13.19
CA VAL A 206 -23.98 20.32 -12.44
C VAL A 206 -23.87 20.60 -10.93
N ARG A 207 -24.99 20.50 -10.22
CA ARG A 207 -25.05 20.67 -8.76
C ARG A 207 -24.72 19.35 -8.06
N LEU A 208 -23.73 19.38 -7.18
CA LEU A 208 -23.34 18.23 -6.36
C LEU A 208 -24.18 18.16 -5.09
N THR A 209 -25.40 17.66 -5.20
CA THR A 209 -26.33 17.50 -4.06
C THR A 209 -26.78 16.05 -3.95
N VAL A 210 -26.77 15.51 -2.73
CA VAL A 210 -27.29 14.18 -2.39
C VAL A 210 -27.85 14.24 -0.98
N SER A 211 -29.01 13.64 -0.74
CA SER A 211 -29.62 13.57 0.59
C SER A 211 -29.14 12.35 1.37
N PRO A 212 -29.16 12.40 2.73
CA PRO A 212 -28.83 11.24 3.56
C PRO A 212 -29.63 9.99 3.15
N GLY A 213 -28.94 8.86 3.03
CA GLY A 213 -29.53 7.59 2.59
C GLY A 213 -29.69 7.42 1.08
N GLN A 214 -29.32 8.42 0.28
CA GLN A 214 -29.45 8.38 -1.16
C GLN A 214 -28.12 8.21 -1.89
N THR A 215 -28.22 7.72 -3.14
CA THR A 215 -27.12 7.69 -4.11
C THR A 215 -27.62 8.34 -5.39
N VAL A 216 -26.85 9.27 -5.94
CA VAL A 216 -27.12 9.97 -7.22
C VAL A 216 -25.96 9.73 -8.17
N CYS A 217 -26.28 9.66 -9.47
CA CYS A 217 -25.28 9.49 -10.52
C CYS A 217 -25.48 10.57 -11.58
N HIS A 218 -24.39 11.15 -12.02
CA HIS A 218 -24.33 12.00 -13.20
C HIS A 218 -23.40 11.35 -14.21
N GLN A 219 -23.92 10.99 -15.36
CA GLN A 219 -23.14 10.40 -16.43
C GLN A 219 -22.63 11.48 -17.37
N ARG A 220 -21.43 11.29 -17.92
CA ARG A 220 -20.85 12.16 -18.94
C ARG A 220 -20.84 13.64 -18.54
N VAL A 221 -20.22 13.94 -17.41
CA VAL A 221 -20.04 15.33 -16.97
C VAL A 221 -18.57 15.76 -17.13
N TRP A 222 -18.38 17.01 -17.44
CA TRP A 222 -17.06 17.58 -17.73
C TRP A 222 -16.44 18.22 -16.49
N TYR A 223 -15.43 17.55 -15.93
CA TYR A 223 -14.65 18.08 -14.81
C TYR A 223 -13.90 19.33 -15.28
N LYS A 224 -14.24 20.49 -14.71
CA LYS A 224 -13.71 21.82 -15.09
C LYS A 224 -13.82 22.13 -16.59
N GLY A 225 -14.74 21.51 -17.30
CA GLY A 225 -14.92 21.65 -18.74
C GLY A 225 -13.90 20.93 -19.63
N GLU A 226 -13.00 20.11 -19.06
CA GLU A 226 -11.86 19.55 -19.79
C GLU A 226 -11.80 18.02 -19.82
N VAL A 227 -12.24 17.34 -18.76
CA VAL A 227 -12.18 15.87 -18.67
C VAL A 227 -13.59 15.31 -18.46
N CYS A 228 -14.05 14.46 -19.39
CA CYS A 228 -15.32 13.77 -19.27
C CYS A 228 -15.23 12.63 -18.25
N VAL A 229 -16.12 12.61 -17.28
CA VAL A 229 -16.18 11.62 -16.19
C VAL A 229 -17.61 11.28 -15.83
N ASN A 230 -17.81 10.17 -15.13
CA ASN A 230 -19.05 9.85 -14.44
C ASN A 230 -18.89 10.22 -12.95
N LEU A 231 -19.93 10.79 -12.36
CA LEU A 231 -19.97 11.17 -10.94
C LEU A 231 -20.94 10.31 -10.17
N ILE A 232 -20.55 9.95 -8.95
CA ILE A 232 -21.41 9.27 -7.98
C ILE A 232 -21.34 10.02 -6.67
N GLY A 233 -22.50 10.47 -6.18
CA GLY A 233 -22.68 10.96 -4.82
C GLY A 233 -23.43 9.91 -4.00
N SER A 234 -22.87 9.46 -2.88
CA SER A 234 -23.53 8.52 -1.98
C SER A 234 -23.43 9.01 -0.55
N TRP A 235 -24.56 9.10 0.16
CA TRP A 235 -24.59 9.48 1.56
C TRP A 235 -25.17 8.36 2.42
N GLU A 236 -24.28 7.50 2.92
CA GLU A 236 -24.68 6.38 3.75
C GLU A 236 -25.06 6.84 5.17
N PRO A 237 -26.04 6.18 5.85
CA PRO A 237 -26.40 6.47 7.22
C PRO A 237 -25.18 6.39 8.16
N GLY A 238 -25.07 7.37 9.09
CA GLY A 238 -23.96 7.44 10.06
C GLY A 238 -22.71 8.13 9.56
N PHE A 239 -22.65 8.62 8.32
CA PHE A 239 -21.58 9.49 7.85
C PHE A 239 -22.00 10.96 7.95
N ALA A 240 -21.05 11.83 8.35
CA ALA A 240 -21.28 13.26 8.51
C ALA A 240 -21.42 14.00 7.18
N GLU A 241 -20.85 13.48 6.10
CA GLU A 241 -20.82 14.08 4.78
C GLU A 241 -20.96 13.01 3.69
N PRO A 242 -21.49 13.37 2.50
CA PRO A 242 -21.57 12.45 1.39
C PRO A 242 -20.19 12.13 0.82
N LEU A 243 -20.07 10.93 0.27
CA LEU A 243 -18.95 10.49 -0.54
C LEU A 243 -19.21 10.83 -2.00
N TRP A 244 -18.35 11.65 -2.60
CA TRP A 244 -18.37 11.91 -4.02
C TRP A 244 -17.18 11.29 -4.72
N ILE A 245 -17.44 10.58 -5.80
CA ILE A 245 -16.44 9.85 -6.59
C ILE A 245 -16.58 10.27 -8.04
N MET A 246 -15.47 10.48 -8.73
CA MET A 246 -15.38 10.60 -10.17
C MET A 246 -14.65 9.41 -10.76
N THR A 247 -15.07 8.96 -11.92
CA THR A 247 -14.51 7.81 -12.63
C THR A 247 -14.78 7.91 -14.13
N ASP A 248 -13.96 7.29 -14.94
CA ASP A 248 -14.22 7.06 -16.37
C ASP A 248 -15.00 5.75 -16.63
N LEU A 249 -15.19 4.94 -15.57
CA LEU A 249 -15.96 3.70 -15.60
C LEU A 249 -17.45 3.95 -15.31
N ASP A 250 -18.26 2.87 -15.40
CA ASP A 250 -19.64 2.90 -14.88
C ASP A 250 -19.65 3.31 -13.40
N ALA A 251 -20.61 4.16 -13.07
CA ALA A 251 -20.75 4.77 -11.75
C ALA A 251 -20.90 3.73 -10.63
N SER A 252 -21.65 2.66 -10.85
CA SER A 252 -21.88 1.60 -9.85
C SER A 252 -20.61 0.81 -9.54
N VAL A 253 -19.81 0.54 -10.58
CA VAL A 253 -18.49 -0.11 -10.47
C VAL A 253 -17.53 0.77 -9.67
N GLY A 254 -17.48 2.07 -9.97
CA GLY A 254 -16.64 3.04 -9.27
C GLY A 254 -16.89 3.05 -7.75
N LEU A 255 -18.16 3.09 -7.32
CA LEU A 255 -18.52 3.09 -5.90
C LEU A 255 -18.10 1.78 -5.20
N ARG A 256 -18.33 0.63 -5.86
CA ARG A 256 -17.92 -0.69 -5.34
C ARG A 256 -16.42 -0.75 -5.09
N PHE A 257 -15.61 -0.33 -6.06
CA PHE A 257 -14.15 -0.36 -5.95
C PHE A 257 -13.62 0.62 -4.91
N TYR A 258 -14.18 1.84 -4.86
CA TYR A 258 -13.69 2.84 -3.91
C TYR A 258 -13.82 2.40 -2.45
N ARG A 259 -14.87 1.66 -2.10
CA ARG A 259 -15.03 1.12 -0.73
C ARG A 259 -13.87 0.21 -0.29
N ALA A 260 -13.20 -0.44 -1.25
CA ALA A 260 -12.05 -1.29 -0.95
C ALA A 260 -10.74 -0.51 -0.70
N ARG A 261 -10.69 0.80 -0.98
CA ARG A 261 -9.49 1.64 -0.76
C ARG A 261 -8.96 1.58 0.67
N MET A 262 -9.85 1.49 1.65
CA MET A 262 -9.47 1.40 3.06
C MET A 262 -8.50 0.24 3.39
N LYS A 263 -8.37 -0.74 2.50
CA LYS A 263 -7.45 -1.88 2.68
C LYS A 263 -5.98 -1.43 2.70
N ILE A 264 -5.59 -0.42 1.93
CA ILE A 264 -4.23 0.12 1.93
C ILE A 264 -3.94 0.92 3.21
N GLU A 265 -4.91 1.66 3.74
CA GLU A 265 -4.75 2.37 5.02
C GLU A 265 -4.53 1.40 6.19
N GLN A 266 -5.21 0.24 6.15
CA GLN A 266 -4.98 -0.82 7.12
C GLN A 266 -3.58 -1.42 6.96
N ALA A 267 -3.06 -1.57 5.73
CA ALA A 267 -1.69 -2.00 5.48
C ALA A 267 -0.67 -0.97 6.01
N PHE A 268 -0.88 0.33 5.78
CA PHE A 268 -0.02 1.38 6.34
C PHE A 268 -0.02 1.39 7.87
N ARG A 269 -1.17 1.14 8.49
CA ARG A 269 -1.27 1.02 9.95
C ARG A 269 -0.39 -0.12 10.46
N ASP A 270 -0.47 -1.29 9.83
CA ASP A 270 0.35 -2.45 10.19
C ASP A 270 1.85 -2.16 9.95
N LEU A 271 2.22 -1.59 8.81
CA LEU A 271 3.60 -1.19 8.49
C LEU A 271 4.19 -0.20 9.51
N LYS A 272 3.42 0.83 9.88
CA LYS A 272 3.87 1.84 10.85
C LYS A 272 3.92 1.30 12.27
N SER A 273 2.88 0.58 12.72
CA SER A 273 2.75 0.17 14.13
C SER A 273 3.43 -1.16 14.46
N LEU A 274 3.54 -2.10 13.50
CA LEU A 274 4.07 -3.43 13.75
C LEU A 274 5.50 -3.62 13.23
N LEU A 275 5.86 -2.93 12.13
CA LEU A 275 7.17 -3.07 11.48
C LEU A 275 8.02 -1.79 11.53
N GLY A 276 7.53 -0.73 12.16
CA GLY A 276 8.30 0.48 12.41
C GLY A 276 8.72 1.25 11.16
N MET A 277 7.87 1.32 10.14
CA MET A 277 8.12 2.04 8.87
C MET A 277 8.62 3.48 9.09
N GLY A 278 8.13 4.19 10.11
CA GLY A 278 8.59 5.54 10.47
C GLY A 278 10.03 5.61 11.03
N ARG A 279 10.68 4.48 11.29
CA ARG A 279 12.07 4.43 11.82
C ARG A 279 13.14 4.36 10.74
N LEU A 280 12.78 4.55 9.47
CA LEU A 280 13.70 4.56 8.34
C LEU A 280 14.70 5.71 8.45
N MET A 281 16.02 5.42 8.43
CA MET A 281 17.07 6.39 8.76
C MET A 281 18.16 6.54 7.68
N ASN A 282 18.00 5.94 6.51
CA ASN A 282 18.94 6.07 5.40
C ASN A 282 19.10 7.54 4.96
N LYS A 283 20.33 7.92 4.58
CA LYS A 283 20.64 9.29 4.17
C LYS A 283 20.43 9.53 2.66
N ARG A 284 20.74 8.52 1.83
CA ARG A 284 20.54 8.58 0.37
C ARG A 284 19.13 8.15 0.02
N GLN A 285 18.47 8.85 -0.88
CA GLN A 285 17.11 8.53 -1.36
C GLN A 285 17.02 7.10 -1.86
N GLU A 286 17.91 6.70 -2.76
CA GLU A 286 17.96 5.36 -3.32
C GLU A 286 17.99 4.26 -2.24
N ASN A 287 18.85 4.40 -1.23
CA ASN A 287 18.91 3.43 -0.14
C ASN A 287 17.67 3.46 0.76
N MET A 288 16.98 4.61 0.87
CA MET A 288 15.68 4.71 1.54
C MET A 288 14.62 3.91 0.80
N GLU A 289 14.53 4.10 -0.51
CA GLU A 289 13.56 3.41 -1.37
C GLU A 289 13.80 1.90 -1.39
N LYS A 290 15.07 1.47 -1.53
CA LYS A 290 15.44 0.05 -1.46
C LYS A 290 15.08 -0.60 -0.13
N MET A 291 15.33 0.09 0.99
CA MET A 291 14.93 -0.39 2.32
C MET A 291 13.42 -0.41 2.49
N LEU A 292 12.71 0.58 1.96
CA LEU A 292 11.27 0.64 1.99
C LEU A 292 10.67 -0.51 1.15
N ALA A 293 11.18 -0.73 -0.05
CA ALA A 293 10.75 -1.85 -0.89
C ALA A 293 10.99 -3.20 -0.20
N LEU A 294 12.17 -3.40 0.41
CA LEU A 294 12.43 -4.61 1.21
C LEU A 294 11.45 -4.76 2.38
N LEU A 295 11.11 -3.67 3.08
CA LEU A 295 10.08 -3.70 4.13
C LEU A 295 8.73 -4.13 3.58
N LEU A 296 8.32 -3.64 2.41
CA LEU A 296 7.05 -3.98 1.77
C LEU A 296 7.02 -5.46 1.34
N LEU A 297 8.13 -6.00 0.82
CA LEU A 297 8.28 -7.43 0.54
C LEU A 297 8.14 -8.27 1.83
N VAL A 298 8.85 -7.90 2.88
CA VAL A 298 8.79 -8.57 4.19
C VAL A 298 7.38 -8.49 4.79
N TYR A 299 6.71 -7.34 4.63
CA TYR A 299 5.32 -7.17 5.04
C TYR A 299 4.41 -8.14 4.30
N ALA A 300 4.50 -8.25 2.97
CA ALA A 300 3.65 -9.12 2.17
C ALA A 300 3.80 -10.58 2.60
N VAL A 301 5.03 -11.07 2.76
CA VAL A 301 5.31 -12.43 3.23
C VAL A 301 4.78 -12.66 4.65
N ALA A 302 5.11 -11.78 5.58
CA ALA A 302 4.67 -11.94 6.98
C ALA A 302 3.15 -11.79 7.12
N PHE A 303 2.52 -10.98 6.30
CA PHE A 303 1.07 -10.84 6.24
C PHE A 303 0.42 -12.15 5.78
N LEU A 304 0.90 -12.78 4.71
CA LEU A 304 0.36 -14.05 4.22
C LEU A 304 0.54 -15.18 5.25
N ILE A 305 1.71 -15.30 5.85
CA ILE A 305 1.95 -16.27 6.94
C ILE A 305 0.98 -16.00 8.11
N GLY A 306 0.80 -14.73 8.46
CA GLY A 306 -0.12 -14.32 9.52
C GLY A 306 -1.59 -14.62 9.21
N GLU A 307 -2.02 -14.44 7.96
CA GLU A 307 -3.39 -14.80 7.54
C GLU A 307 -3.62 -16.32 7.63
N CYS A 308 -2.67 -17.13 7.17
CA CYS A 308 -2.74 -18.59 7.36
C CYS A 308 -2.75 -18.99 8.84
N LEU A 309 -1.97 -18.31 9.68
CA LEU A 309 -1.99 -18.54 11.14
C LEU A 309 -3.34 -18.17 11.75
N ARG A 310 -3.92 -17.07 11.32
CA ARG A 310 -5.25 -16.65 11.77
C ARG A 310 -6.31 -17.69 11.38
N ASP A 311 -6.27 -18.15 10.13
CA ASP A 311 -7.22 -19.15 9.63
C ASP A 311 -7.08 -20.48 10.39
N TYR A 312 -5.84 -20.89 10.68
CA TYR A 312 -5.58 -22.08 11.51
C TYR A 312 -6.16 -21.96 12.92
N LEU A 313 -5.96 -20.80 13.57
CA LEU A 313 -6.38 -20.59 14.96
C LEU A 313 -7.90 -20.35 15.12
N TYR A 314 -8.55 -19.75 14.11
CA TYR A 314 -9.88 -19.17 14.24
C TYR A 314 -10.84 -19.54 13.11
N GLY A 315 -10.40 -20.40 12.18
CA GLY A 315 -11.16 -20.80 11.01
C GLY A 315 -11.09 -19.82 9.84
N GLU A 316 -11.31 -20.33 8.65
CA GLU A 316 -11.34 -19.53 7.42
C GLU A 316 -12.50 -18.54 7.41
N GLN A 317 -12.23 -17.36 6.89
CA GLN A 317 -13.24 -16.32 6.73
C GLN A 317 -13.76 -16.30 5.29
N GLN A 318 -14.98 -16.74 5.12
CA GLN A 318 -15.61 -16.81 3.80
C GLN A 318 -16.23 -15.48 3.33
N SER A 319 -16.61 -14.55 4.23
CA SER A 319 -17.16 -13.25 3.81
C SER A 319 -17.18 -12.19 4.93
N VAL A 320 -17.47 -10.92 4.57
CA VAL A 320 -17.65 -9.80 5.51
C VAL A 320 -18.91 -9.99 6.37
N THR A 321 -19.87 -10.79 5.89
CA THR A 321 -21.13 -11.08 6.57
C THR A 321 -20.99 -12.09 7.72
N ASP A 322 -19.89 -12.86 7.76
CA ASP A 322 -19.59 -13.80 8.87
C ASP A 322 -19.00 -13.13 10.12
N GLN A 323 -19.17 -11.81 10.28
CA GLN A 323 -18.66 -11.08 11.45
C GLN A 323 -19.20 -11.62 12.79
N GLU A 324 -20.39 -12.20 12.78
CA GLU A 324 -21.02 -12.78 13.98
C GLU A 324 -20.38 -14.10 14.45
N ARG A 325 -19.65 -14.81 13.58
CA ARG A 325 -19.03 -16.10 13.87
C ARG A 325 -17.56 -16.03 14.31
N ILE A 326 -16.98 -14.81 14.39
CA ILE A 326 -15.57 -14.69 14.73
C ILE A 326 -15.42 -14.70 16.25
N PRO A 327 -14.59 -15.61 16.80
CA PRO A 327 -14.35 -15.65 18.24
C PRO A 327 -13.93 -14.31 18.81
N ALA A 328 -14.43 -13.96 19.98
CA ALA A 328 -14.13 -12.70 20.68
C ALA A 328 -12.61 -12.45 20.87
N SER A 329 -11.80 -13.52 20.92
CA SER A 329 -10.34 -13.47 20.99
C SER A 329 -9.68 -12.86 19.76
N VAL A 330 -10.34 -12.85 18.59
CA VAL A 330 -9.87 -12.22 17.34
C VAL A 330 -10.42 -10.81 17.17
N GLN A 331 -11.43 -10.46 17.95
CA GLN A 331 -12.10 -9.17 17.88
C GLN A 331 -11.75 -8.32 19.10
N ARG A 332 -11.67 -7.02 18.90
CA ARG A 332 -11.49 -6.04 19.98
C ARG A 332 -12.62 -5.03 19.89
N LYS A 333 -13.38 -4.90 20.98
CA LYS A 333 -14.39 -3.86 21.11
C LYS A 333 -13.70 -2.50 21.33
N ARG A 334 -14.06 -1.51 20.54
CA ARG A 334 -13.65 -0.12 20.73
C ARG A 334 -14.89 0.77 20.59
N GLY A 335 -15.47 1.17 21.71
CA GLY A 335 -16.79 1.77 21.73
C GLY A 335 -17.83 0.73 21.27
N GLU A 336 -18.75 1.13 20.39
CA GLU A 336 -19.78 0.25 19.83
C GLU A 336 -19.29 -0.58 18.63
N LYS A 337 -18.03 -0.39 18.15
CA LYS A 337 -17.51 -1.07 16.96
C LYS A 337 -16.54 -2.18 17.32
N TRP A 338 -16.77 -3.35 16.75
CA TRP A 338 -15.83 -4.47 16.80
C TRP A 338 -14.68 -4.24 15.82
N LYS A 339 -13.45 -4.45 16.27
CA LYS A 339 -12.25 -4.41 15.43
C LYS A 339 -11.61 -5.77 15.39
N ARG A 340 -11.27 -6.22 14.20
CA ARG A 340 -10.59 -7.48 13.96
C ARG A 340 -9.08 -7.28 14.00
N TYR A 341 -8.35 -8.21 14.61
CA TYR A 341 -6.91 -8.28 14.50
C TYR A 341 -6.49 -8.76 13.11
N SER A 342 -5.44 -8.17 12.52
CA SER A 342 -4.81 -8.69 11.31
C SER A 342 -4.02 -9.95 11.62
N GLY A 343 -3.86 -10.83 10.62
CA GLY A 343 -2.97 -11.98 10.74
C GLY A 343 -1.56 -11.58 11.13
N LEU A 344 -1.04 -10.49 10.56
CA LEU A 344 0.27 -9.94 10.93
C LEU A 344 0.34 -9.54 12.43
N PHE A 345 -0.72 -8.94 12.98
CA PHE A 345 -0.76 -8.62 14.42
C PHE A 345 -0.74 -9.90 15.26
N ILE A 346 -1.50 -10.92 14.88
CA ILE A 346 -1.50 -12.22 15.55
C ILE A 346 -0.10 -12.82 15.51
N LEU A 347 0.51 -12.87 14.33
CA LEU A 347 1.84 -13.43 14.13
C LEU A 347 2.91 -12.75 15.00
N LEU A 348 2.89 -11.42 15.10
CA LEU A 348 3.97 -10.64 15.73
C LEU A 348 3.71 -10.25 17.19
N LYS A 349 2.46 -10.15 17.62
CA LYS A 349 2.09 -9.56 18.92
C LYS A 349 1.39 -10.49 19.87
N GLN A 350 0.64 -11.48 19.37
CA GLN A 350 -0.04 -12.43 20.23
C GLN A 350 0.87 -13.60 20.63
N LYS A 351 0.58 -14.20 21.78
CA LYS A 351 1.16 -15.48 22.16
C LYS A 351 0.33 -16.58 21.49
N TRP A 352 0.97 -17.40 20.70
CA TRP A 352 0.34 -18.55 20.06
C TRP A 352 1.27 -19.76 20.15
N SER A 353 0.68 -20.93 20.19
CA SER A 353 1.41 -22.21 20.19
C SER A 353 0.69 -23.17 19.27
N ILE A 354 1.41 -23.71 18.30
CA ILE A 354 0.95 -24.74 17.38
C ILE A 354 2.03 -25.81 17.24
N PRO A 355 1.67 -27.07 16.95
CA PRO A 355 2.62 -28.13 16.68
C PRO A 355 3.60 -27.74 15.56
N THR A 356 4.82 -28.28 15.61
CA THR A 356 5.85 -27.94 14.60
C THR A 356 5.42 -28.40 13.20
N ARG A 357 4.77 -29.57 13.10
CA ARG A 357 4.23 -30.09 11.84
C ARG A 357 3.23 -29.13 11.22
N ASP A 358 2.27 -28.64 12.01
CA ASP A 358 1.21 -27.74 11.55
C ASP A 358 1.79 -26.36 11.18
N TRP A 359 2.82 -25.90 11.89
CA TRP A 359 3.56 -24.70 11.51
C TRP A 359 4.22 -24.82 10.13
N HIS A 360 4.84 -25.97 9.84
CA HIS A 360 5.43 -26.21 8.52
C HIS A 360 4.37 -26.25 7.42
N ALA A 361 3.24 -26.94 7.66
CA ALA A 361 2.13 -26.97 6.73
C ALA A 361 1.55 -25.56 6.47
N LEU A 362 1.37 -24.77 7.52
CA LEU A 362 0.91 -23.38 7.44
C LEU A 362 1.85 -22.51 6.59
N VAL A 363 3.17 -22.60 6.83
CA VAL A 363 4.17 -21.86 6.05
C VAL A 363 4.19 -22.32 4.61
N ALA A 364 4.03 -23.63 4.34
CA ALA A 364 3.93 -24.18 2.99
C ALA A 364 2.70 -23.64 2.24
N ASN A 365 1.54 -23.59 2.91
CA ASN A 365 0.31 -22.99 2.32
C ASN A 365 0.49 -21.51 2.03
N ALA A 366 1.14 -20.75 2.93
CA ALA A 366 1.44 -19.35 2.70
C ALA A 366 2.40 -19.17 1.51
N LEU A 367 3.41 -20.06 1.37
CA LEU A 367 4.33 -20.05 0.23
C LEU A 367 3.60 -20.38 -1.09
N ALA A 368 2.70 -21.34 -1.10
CA ALA A 368 1.90 -21.67 -2.28
C ALA A 368 1.04 -20.47 -2.72
N THR A 369 0.38 -19.82 -1.77
CA THR A 369 -0.39 -18.58 -2.03
C THR A 369 0.52 -17.46 -2.57
N PHE A 370 1.70 -17.30 -1.97
CA PHE A 370 2.68 -16.31 -2.42
C PHE A 370 3.16 -16.58 -3.84
N SER A 371 3.51 -17.84 -4.16
CA SER A 371 3.93 -18.23 -5.49
C SER A 371 2.84 -18.00 -6.54
N ALA A 372 1.57 -18.21 -6.18
CA ALA A 372 0.45 -17.91 -7.09
C ALA A 372 0.29 -16.38 -7.35
N ILE A 373 0.69 -15.52 -6.41
CA ILE A 373 0.69 -14.07 -6.59
C ILE A 373 1.84 -13.62 -7.50
N VAL A 374 3.01 -14.25 -7.38
CA VAL A 374 4.28 -13.80 -8.00
C VAL A 374 4.40 -14.19 -9.49
N HIS A 375 3.44 -14.88 -10.06
CA HIS A 375 3.51 -15.31 -11.47
C HIS A 375 3.31 -14.21 -12.52
N CYS A 376 3.51 -12.94 -12.17
CA CYS A 376 3.45 -11.86 -13.14
C CYS A 376 4.78 -11.67 -13.86
N PRO A 377 4.80 -11.60 -15.21
CA PRO A 377 6.02 -11.28 -15.96
C PRO A 377 6.52 -9.89 -15.56
N VAL A 378 7.83 -9.78 -15.31
CA VAL A 378 8.46 -8.50 -15.00
C VAL A 378 8.35 -7.59 -16.23
N PRO A 379 7.84 -6.36 -16.12
CA PRO A 379 7.92 -5.40 -17.22
C PRO A 379 9.39 -5.22 -17.61
N THR A 380 9.69 -5.37 -18.87
CA THR A 380 11.00 -5.05 -19.42
C THR A 380 11.26 -3.56 -19.14
N GLN A 381 12.29 -3.27 -18.32
CA GLN A 381 12.71 -1.90 -18.08
C GLN A 381 13.08 -1.26 -19.44
N VAL A 382 12.36 -0.22 -19.81
CA VAL A 382 12.75 0.73 -20.86
C VAL A 382 13.60 1.84 -20.23
#